data_53c0c52b285d337f80dc192230030f91
#
_entry.id   53c0c52b285d337f80dc192230030f91
#
_cell.length_a   1.000
_cell.length_b   1.000
_cell.length_c   1.000
_cell.angle_alpha   90.00
_cell.angle_beta   90.00
_cell.angle_gamma   90.00
#
_symmetry.space_group_name_H-M   'P 1'
#
loop_
_entity.id
_entity.type
_entity.pdbx_description
1 polymer ?
#
loop_
_entity_poly.entity_id
_entity_poly.type
_entity_poly.pdbx_seq_one_letter_code
_entity_poly.pdbx_strand_id
1 'polypeptide(L)'
;MTLIERPRTAEQWRAYLAGYSADFLRVADPERLEGLGEERRAGGWLGFAGAGEDALAAVEARLGVALPPGYRAFLEASDGWLELGPFVWTMRTTADVGWLRDLVPELCDLGDEDEELMARALLVSADADACYWLLDPSDVDDNGEWAAYGWASWYPGLGDRYDSFADLVAAERESFEELNAREGRAVEPDGAAALVTEGRRMALLGEAEAAGELFEAAARKGSGAGQYLAVVVAAFLQPDVQHRIRNDVLAHPHVIEAVGAGRVRAELVPLFLRREPGAWARRMVDEALGAAVDAAVPPEPPEFDRARDLVRRGDAEAAWAVLAEAVPRWHSADPLRIAPLELLTDPVLGPLVTPQRAAWIATTPKNGHQR
;
A
#
# COMPACT_ATOMS: atom_id res chain seq x y z
N MET A 1 10.36 -17.08 11.98
CA MET A 1 9.24 -17.99 12.36
C MET A 1 8.18 -17.80 11.29
N THR A 2 7.83 -18.84 10.53
CA THR A 2 6.80 -18.71 9.49
C THR A 2 5.46 -18.42 10.16
N LEU A 3 4.85 -17.29 9.86
CA LEU A 3 3.51 -16.96 10.34
C LEU A 3 2.51 -17.95 9.75
N ILE A 4 1.54 -18.37 10.56
CA ILE A 4 0.42 -19.19 10.12
C ILE A 4 -0.58 -18.21 9.51
N GLU A 5 -0.62 -18.15 8.19
CA GLU A 5 -1.42 -17.18 7.45
C GLU A 5 -2.93 -17.33 7.69
N ARG A 6 -3.41 -18.58 7.94
CA ARG A 6 -4.82 -18.90 8.18
C ARG A 6 -4.97 -19.84 9.36
N PRO A 7 -4.98 -19.31 10.59
CA PRO A 7 -5.11 -20.13 11.79
C PRO A 7 -6.51 -20.74 11.90
N ARG A 8 -6.57 -22.02 12.31
CA ARG A 8 -7.81 -22.80 12.45
C ARG A 8 -8.04 -23.33 13.86
N THR A 9 -7.01 -23.33 14.72
CA THR A 9 -7.08 -23.79 16.10
C THR A 9 -6.69 -22.68 17.05
N ALA A 10 -7.12 -22.73 18.31
CA ALA A 10 -6.75 -21.75 19.32
C ALA A 10 -5.23 -21.62 19.50
N GLU A 11 -4.47 -22.72 19.38
CA GLU A 11 -3.00 -22.69 19.45
C GLU A 11 -2.41 -21.91 18.25
N GLN A 12 -2.92 -22.17 17.04
CA GLN A 12 -2.49 -21.45 15.84
C GLN A 12 -2.86 -19.95 15.92
N TRP A 13 -4.06 -19.64 16.41
CA TRP A 13 -4.47 -18.26 16.65
C TRP A 13 -3.56 -17.56 17.66
N ARG A 14 -3.21 -18.20 18.79
CA ARG A 14 -2.27 -17.61 19.77
C ARG A 14 -0.92 -17.31 19.14
N ALA A 15 -0.39 -18.22 18.33
CA ALA A 15 0.89 -18.01 17.63
C ALA A 15 0.80 -16.86 16.61
N TYR A 16 -0.27 -16.79 15.82
CA TYR A 16 -0.53 -15.73 14.86
C TYR A 16 -0.65 -14.36 15.55
N LEU A 17 -1.50 -14.27 16.57
CA LEU A 17 -1.78 -13.05 17.32
C LEU A 17 -0.56 -12.56 18.12
N ALA A 18 0.29 -13.45 18.62
CA ALA A 18 1.56 -13.08 19.25
C ALA A 18 2.52 -12.43 18.23
N GLY A 19 2.61 -13.01 17.04
CA GLY A 19 3.38 -12.40 15.92
C GLY A 19 2.83 -11.04 15.51
N TYR A 20 1.51 -10.93 15.37
CA TYR A 20 0.84 -9.66 15.05
C TYR A 20 1.08 -8.60 16.14
N SER A 21 0.96 -8.96 17.43
CA SER A 21 1.25 -8.04 18.55
C SER A 21 2.66 -7.48 18.47
N ALA A 22 3.65 -8.36 18.24
CA ALA A 22 5.05 -7.95 18.14
C ALA A 22 5.29 -6.99 16.98
N ASP A 23 4.66 -7.25 15.83
CA ASP A 23 4.76 -6.40 14.64
C ASP A 23 4.05 -5.06 14.87
N PHE A 24 2.82 -5.08 15.39
CA PHE A 24 2.06 -3.87 15.72
C PHE A 24 2.84 -2.96 16.68
N LEU A 25 3.33 -3.50 17.81
CA LEU A 25 4.07 -2.74 18.81
C LEU A 25 5.38 -2.15 18.26
N ARG A 26 5.92 -2.71 17.19
CA ARG A 26 7.16 -2.23 16.55
C ARG A 26 6.91 -1.13 15.52
N VAL A 27 5.79 -1.17 14.78
CA VAL A 27 5.60 -0.32 13.59
C VAL A 27 4.37 0.57 13.62
N ALA A 28 3.43 0.37 14.54
CA ALA A 28 2.22 1.19 14.60
C ALA A 28 2.52 2.66 14.91
N ASP A 29 1.58 3.51 14.55
CA ASP A 29 1.64 4.94 14.83
C ASP A 29 1.81 5.20 16.34
N PRO A 30 2.66 6.16 16.74
CA PRO A 30 2.87 6.50 18.16
C PRO A 30 1.59 6.84 18.92
N GLU A 31 0.60 7.50 18.31
CA GLU A 31 -0.68 7.83 18.95
C GLU A 31 -1.47 6.57 19.30
N ARG A 32 -1.50 5.59 18.39
CA ARG A 32 -2.13 4.28 18.64
C ARG A 32 -1.41 3.52 19.76
N LEU A 33 -0.07 3.56 19.78
CA LEU A 33 0.72 2.93 20.84
C LEU A 33 0.48 3.57 22.20
N GLU A 34 0.30 4.88 22.28
CA GLU A 34 -0.03 5.57 23.55
C GLU A 34 -1.40 5.13 24.09
N GLY A 35 -2.38 4.93 23.21
CA GLY A 35 -3.72 4.47 23.55
C GLY A 35 -3.78 3.09 24.21
N LEU A 36 -2.79 2.21 23.98
CA LEU A 36 -2.76 0.84 24.54
C LEU A 36 -2.43 0.77 26.03
N GLY A 37 -1.82 1.81 26.61
CA GLY A 37 -1.32 1.80 27.97
C GLY A 37 0.00 1.03 28.14
N GLU A 38 0.73 1.35 29.23
CA GLU A 38 2.10 0.83 29.44
C GLU A 38 2.12 -0.68 29.73
N GLU A 39 1.16 -1.18 30.49
CA GLU A 39 1.09 -2.60 30.86
C GLU A 39 0.95 -3.53 29.64
N ARG A 40 0.07 -3.19 28.68
CA ARG A 40 -0.10 -3.97 27.45
C ARG A 40 1.12 -3.91 26.56
N ARG A 41 1.71 -2.72 26.41
CA ARG A 41 2.93 -2.55 25.61
C ARG A 41 4.07 -3.39 26.19
N ALA A 42 4.26 -3.38 27.52
CA ALA A 42 5.27 -4.18 28.18
C ALA A 42 4.97 -5.68 28.12
N GLY A 43 3.69 -6.06 28.17
CA GLY A 43 3.24 -7.45 28.08
C GLY A 43 3.35 -8.06 26.68
N GLY A 44 3.42 -7.25 25.65
CA GLY A 44 3.56 -7.72 24.26
C GLY A 44 2.35 -8.48 23.72
N TRP A 45 1.16 -8.29 24.32
CA TRP A 45 -0.07 -8.98 23.94
C TRP A 45 -1.25 -8.01 23.87
N LEU A 46 -1.87 -7.89 22.69
CA LEU A 46 -2.95 -6.93 22.43
C LEU A 46 -4.34 -7.50 22.76
N GLY A 47 -4.43 -8.79 23.05
CA GLY A 47 -5.68 -9.47 23.36
C GLY A 47 -6.00 -9.53 24.84
N PHE A 48 -6.93 -10.43 25.14
CA PHE A 48 -7.43 -10.74 26.47
C PHE A 48 -7.14 -12.21 26.81
N ALA A 49 -7.57 -12.66 28.01
CA ALA A 49 -7.61 -14.08 28.30
C ALA A 49 -8.58 -14.77 27.34
N GLY A 50 -8.25 -15.97 26.87
CA GLY A 50 -9.13 -16.71 25.99
C GLY A 50 -10.43 -17.13 26.67
N ALA A 51 -11.51 -17.23 25.90
CA ALA A 51 -12.81 -17.69 26.37
C ALA A 51 -12.75 -19.19 26.78
N GLY A 52 -13.30 -19.51 27.92
CA GLY A 52 -13.52 -20.89 28.33
C GLY A 52 -14.73 -21.52 27.62
N GLU A 53 -14.82 -22.85 27.65
CA GLU A 53 -15.90 -23.61 27.00
C GLU A 53 -17.30 -23.15 27.45
N ASP A 54 -17.48 -22.84 28.75
CA ASP A 54 -18.76 -22.37 29.28
C ASP A 54 -19.19 -21.03 28.67
N ALA A 55 -18.24 -20.10 28.41
CA ALA A 55 -18.50 -18.80 27.78
C ALA A 55 -18.83 -18.99 26.30
N LEU A 56 -18.11 -19.87 25.60
CA LEU A 56 -18.37 -20.20 24.19
C LEU A 56 -19.75 -20.86 24.01
N ALA A 57 -20.09 -21.85 24.87
CA ALA A 57 -21.42 -22.46 24.86
C ALA A 57 -22.53 -21.44 25.19
N ALA A 58 -22.29 -20.51 26.10
CA ALA A 58 -23.25 -19.49 26.47
C ALA A 58 -23.53 -18.49 25.32
N VAL A 59 -22.50 -18.06 24.58
CA VAL A 59 -22.69 -17.18 23.41
C VAL A 59 -23.40 -17.91 22.27
N GLU A 60 -23.07 -19.16 21.98
CA GLU A 60 -23.76 -19.97 20.97
C GLU A 60 -25.25 -20.19 21.33
N ALA A 61 -25.54 -20.47 22.60
CA ALA A 61 -26.92 -20.58 23.10
C ALA A 61 -27.69 -19.24 22.98
N ARG A 62 -27.03 -18.10 23.25
CA ARG A 62 -27.61 -16.75 23.13
C ARG A 62 -27.88 -16.38 21.70
N LEU A 63 -26.98 -16.72 20.78
CA LEU A 63 -27.14 -16.47 19.34
C LEU A 63 -28.09 -17.45 18.65
N GLY A 64 -28.31 -18.63 19.26
CA GLY A 64 -29.15 -19.70 18.71
C GLY A 64 -28.45 -20.46 17.56
N VAL A 65 -27.15 -20.36 17.43
CA VAL A 65 -26.34 -20.96 16.34
C VAL A 65 -24.95 -21.28 16.85
N ALA A 66 -24.33 -22.35 16.32
CA ALA A 66 -22.92 -22.62 16.55
C ALA A 66 -22.05 -21.60 15.80
N LEU A 67 -21.01 -21.07 16.44
CA LEU A 67 -20.06 -20.18 15.80
C LEU A 67 -19.23 -20.92 14.74
N PRO A 68 -18.78 -20.24 13.65
CA PRO A 68 -17.87 -20.86 12.70
C PRO A 68 -16.55 -21.25 13.41
N PRO A 69 -15.97 -22.42 13.04
CA PRO A 69 -14.86 -23.01 13.80
C PRO A 69 -13.66 -22.08 13.96
N GLY A 70 -13.29 -21.34 12.92
CA GLY A 70 -12.15 -20.40 12.96
C GLY A 70 -12.38 -19.22 13.90
N TYR A 71 -13.59 -18.64 13.91
CA TYR A 71 -13.91 -17.55 14.84
C TYR A 71 -14.06 -18.04 16.29
N ARG A 72 -14.66 -19.23 16.50
CA ARG A 72 -14.72 -19.86 17.81
C ARG A 72 -13.32 -20.09 18.38
N ALA A 73 -12.41 -20.62 17.55
CA ALA A 73 -11.01 -20.82 17.92
C ALA A 73 -10.27 -19.52 18.22
N PHE A 74 -10.61 -18.42 17.51
CA PHE A 74 -10.10 -17.08 17.83
C PHE A 74 -10.53 -16.64 19.24
N LEU A 75 -11.81 -16.74 19.57
CA LEU A 75 -12.33 -16.40 20.91
C LEU A 75 -11.72 -17.28 22.01
N GLU A 76 -11.47 -18.56 21.74
CA GLU A 76 -10.75 -19.46 22.66
C GLU A 76 -9.29 -19.04 22.85
N ALA A 77 -8.66 -18.47 21.83
CA ALA A 77 -7.30 -17.94 21.92
C ALA A 77 -7.26 -16.60 22.66
N SER A 78 -8.22 -15.71 22.39
CA SER A 78 -8.38 -14.39 22.99
C SER A 78 -9.84 -13.97 22.92
N ASP A 79 -10.48 -13.74 24.06
CA ASP A 79 -11.87 -13.27 24.14
C ASP A 79 -11.96 -11.78 23.82
N GLY A 80 -11.96 -11.46 22.54
CA GLY A 80 -11.79 -10.12 22.00
C GLY A 80 -10.34 -9.77 21.71
N TRP A 81 -10.12 -8.62 21.04
CA TRP A 81 -8.80 -8.18 20.62
C TRP A 81 -8.78 -6.66 20.45
N LEU A 82 -7.62 -6.03 20.66
CA LEU A 82 -7.38 -4.61 20.35
C LEU A 82 -6.50 -4.46 19.11
N GLU A 83 -6.82 -3.44 18.28
CA GLU A 83 -5.98 -3.03 17.16
C GLU A 83 -5.77 -4.14 16.10
N LEU A 84 -6.85 -4.82 15.69
CA LEU A 84 -6.79 -5.85 14.66
C LEU A 84 -7.04 -5.23 13.27
N GLY A 85 -5.97 -4.96 12.55
CA GLY A 85 -6.03 -4.27 11.25
C GLY A 85 -5.88 -2.74 11.36
N PRO A 86 -5.94 -2.03 10.24
CA PRO A 86 -5.74 -0.58 10.21
C PRO A 86 -6.94 0.21 10.74
N PHE A 87 -8.17 -0.31 10.59
CA PHE A 87 -9.41 0.43 10.83
C PHE A 87 -10.29 -0.16 11.96
N VAL A 88 -9.98 -1.35 12.48
CA VAL A 88 -10.72 -1.99 13.58
C VAL A 88 -9.87 -1.94 14.84
N TRP A 89 -10.35 -1.16 15.84
CA TRP A 89 -9.62 -0.91 17.08
C TRP A 89 -9.96 -1.91 18.19
N THR A 90 -11.17 -2.48 18.16
CA THR A 90 -11.60 -3.44 19.15
C THR A 90 -12.47 -4.53 18.53
N MET A 91 -12.14 -5.79 18.81
CA MET A 91 -12.98 -6.94 18.49
C MET A 91 -13.88 -7.28 19.68
N ARG A 92 -15.09 -7.72 19.37
CA ARG A 92 -16.07 -8.13 20.38
C ARG A 92 -15.64 -9.40 21.13
N THR A 93 -16.09 -9.45 22.37
CA THR A 93 -15.93 -10.60 23.26
C THR A 93 -17.12 -11.56 23.15
N THR A 94 -17.05 -12.73 23.78
CA THR A 94 -18.20 -13.65 23.92
C THR A 94 -19.40 -12.99 24.62
N ALA A 95 -19.17 -11.97 25.45
CA ALA A 95 -20.21 -11.27 26.20
C ALA A 95 -21.03 -10.32 25.31
N ASP A 96 -20.42 -9.69 24.30
CA ASP A 96 -21.00 -8.59 23.54
C ASP A 96 -21.10 -8.81 22.02
N VAL A 97 -20.53 -9.88 21.46
CA VAL A 97 -20.77 -10.26 20.06
C VAL A 97 -22.26 -10.56 19.84
N GLY A 98 -22.81 -10.09 18.71
CA GLY A 98 -24.25 -10.21 18.48
C GLY A 98 -24.63 -9.94 17.02
N TRP A 99 -25.93 -10.13 16.72
CA TRP A 99 -26.43 -9.84 15.39
C TRP A 99 -26.37 -8.34 15.07
N LEU A 100 -25.96 -8.00 13.87
CA LEU A 100 -25.87 -6.59 13.43
C LEU A 100 -27.19 -5.85 13.64
N ARG A 101 -28.32 -6.48 13.27
CA ARG A 101 -29.67 -5.91 13.42
C ARG A 101 -30.05 -5.56 14.87
N ASP A 102 -29.44 -6.24 15.85
CA ASP A 102 -29.73 -6.00 17.27
C ASP A 102 -28.78 -4.95 17.87
N LEU A 103 -27.57 -4.80 17.31
CA LEU A 103 -26.52 -3.93 17.83
C LEU A 103 -26.44 -2.59 17.10
N VAL A 104 -26.69 -2.57 15.77
CA VAL A 104 -26.60 -1.39 14.91
C VAL A 104 -27.73 -1.45 13.85
N PRO A 105 -29.02 -1.41 14.26
CA PRO A 105 -30.16 -1.62 13.36
C PRO A 105 -30.23 -0.62 12.20
N GLU A 106 -29.67 0.59 12.37
CA GLU A 106 -29.63 1.62 11.33
C GLU A 106 -28.82 1.21 10.09
N LEU A 107 -27.91 0.26 10.21
CA LEU A 107 -27.17 -0.27 9.06
C LEU A 107 -27.96 -1.31 8.26
N CYS A 108 -29.04 -1.85 8.81
CA CYS A 108 -29.87 -2.83 8.12
C CYS A 108 -30.95 -2.19 7.22
N ASP A 109 -31.17 -0.89 7.30
CA ASP A 109 -32.22 -0.15 6.60
C ASP A 109 -31.65 0.80 5.51
N LEU A 110 -30.47 0.51 4.96
CA LEU A 110 -29.82 1.38 3.99
C LEU A 110 -30.44 1.31 2.58
N GLY A 111 -31.29 0.32 2.32
CA GLY A 111 -32.05 0.18 1.07
C GLY A 111 -31.20 -0.20 -0.14
N ASP A 112 -30.09 -0.86 0.09
CA ASP A 112 -29.18 -1.38 -0.93
C ASP A 112 -29.31 -2.90 -1.16
N GLU A 113 -28.54 -3.45 -2.09
CA GLU A 113 -28.57 -4.88 -2.47
C GLU A 113 -28.10 -5.80 -1.34
N ASP A 114 -27.44 -5.26 -0.30
CA ASP A 114 -26.83 -6.00 0.80
C ASP A 114 -27.75 -6.11 2.04
N GLU A 115 -28.96 -5.53 2.01
CA GLU A 115 -29.90 -5.48 3.15
C GLU A 115 -30.18 -6.86 3.76
N GLU A 116 -30.38 -7.88 2.93
CA GLU A 116 -30.63 -9.25 3.42
C GLU A 116 -29.45 -9.83 4.19
N LEU A 117 -28.21 -9.58 3.74
CA LEU A 117 -27.00 -10.01 4.42
C LEU A 117 -26.84 -9.23 5.73
N MET A 118 -26.97 -7.91 5.68
CA MET A 118 -26.85 -7.04 6.85
C MET A 118 -27.83 -7.45 7.97
N ALA A 119 -29.08 -7.77 7.62
CA ALA A 119 -30.11 -8.19 8.57
C ALA A 119 -29.82 -9.51 9.30
N ARG A 120 -28.99 -10.40 8.73
CA ARG A 120 -28.64 -11.71 9.34
C ARG A 120 -27.18 -11.82 9.81
N ALA A 121 -26.34 -10.83 9.49
CA ALA A 121 -24.91 -10.89 9.79
C ALA A 121 -24.61 -10.84 11.28
N LEU A 122 -23.60 -11.59 11.71
CA LEU A 122 -22.99 -11.50 13.03
C LEU A 122 -21.93 -10.39 13.03
N LEU A 123 -22.07 -9.40 13.89
CA LEU A 123 -21.13 -8.30 14.06
C LEU A 123 -20.01 -8.70 15.03
N VAL A 124 -18.78 -8.79 14.54
CA VAL A 124 -17.61 -9.23 15.32
C VAL A 124 -16.65 -8.10 15.71
N SER A 125 -16.70 -6.93 15.07
CA SER A 125 -15.99 -5.71 15.48
C SER A 125 -16.82 -4.92 16.50
N ALA A 126 -16.18 -4.22 17.44
CA ALA A 126 -16.84 -3.41 18.47
C ALA A 126 -16.58 -1.93 18.27
N ASP A 127 -15.32 -1.52 18.14
CA ASP A 127 -14.92 -0.13 17.93
C ASP A 127 -13.99 -0.06 16.72
N ALA A 128 -14.27 0.87 15.82
CA ALA A 128 -13.61 0.96 14.53
C ALA A 128 -13.86 2.36 13.92
N ASP A 129 -13.07 2.72 12.92
CA ASP A 129 -13.28 3.94 12.13
C ASP A 129 -14.43 3.74 11.13
N ALA A 130 -15.68 3.79 11.64
CA ALA A 130 -16.90 3.55 10.87
C ALA A 130 -16.80 2.31 9.94
N CYS A 131 -16.10 1.27 10.40
CA CYS A 131 -15.88 -0.01 9.73
C CYS A 131 -16.45 -1.15 10.58
N TYR A 132 -17.14 -2.09 9.93
CA TYR A 132 -17.83 -3.20 10.61
C TYR A 132 -17.39 -4.52 9.98
N TRP A 133 -16.94 -5.47 10.80
CA TRP A 133 -16.63 -6.83 10.34
C TRP A 133 -17.79 -7.75 10.62
N LEU A 134 -18.25 -8.42 9.58
CA LEU A 134 -19.47 -9.19 9.55
C LEU A 134 -19.19 -10.64 9.14
N LEU A 135 -19.89 -11.59 9.77
CA LEU A 135 -19.89 -13.00 9.35
C LEU A 135 -21.30 -13.39 8.90
N ASP A 136 -21.43 -14.04 7.73
CA ASP A 136 -22.73 -14.46 7.17
C ASP A 136 -23.03 -15.94 7.49
N PRO A 137 -24.01 -16.23 8.38
CA PRO A 137 -24.39 -17.58 8.70
C PRO A 137 -25.11 -18.36 7.57
N SER A 138 -25.44 -17.68 6.45
CA SER A 138 -26.09 -18.32 5.29
C SER A 138 -25.12 -18.67 4.18
N ASP A 139 -23.87 -18.16 4.24
CA ASP A 139 -22.80 -18.50 3.29
C ASP A 139 -21.72 -19.30 4.05
N VAL A 140 -21.90 -20.62 4.08
CA VAL A 140 -21.10 -21.55 4.88
C VAL A 140 -20.38 -22.53 3.98
N ASP A 141 -19.07 -22.70 4.18
CA ASP A 141 -18.26 -23.65 3.43
C ASP A 141 -18.41 -25.11 3.95
N ASP A 142 -17.78 -26.06 3.25
CA ASP A 142 -17.79 -27.47 3.61
C ASP A 142 -17.13 -27.78 4.99
N ASN A 143 -16.35 -26.85 5.54
CA ASN A 143 -15.70 -26.96 6.86
C ASN A 143 -16.52 -26.29 7.98
N GLY A 144 -17.64 -25.66 7.65
CA GLY A 144 -18.48 -24.91 8.58
C GLY A 144 -18.01 -23.47 8.83
N GLU A 145 -17.04 -22.96 8.05
CA GLU A 145 -16.66 -21.56 8.11
C GLU A 145 -17.70 -20.67 7.44
N TRP A 146 -17.95 -19.51 8.02
CA TRP A 146 -18.86 -18.52 7.46
C TRP A 146 -18.09 -17.50 6.64
N ALA A 147 -18.64 -17.10 5.50
CA ALA A 147 -18.10 -15.99 4.74
C ALA A 147 -18.01 -14.73 5.60
N ALA A 148 -16.93 -13.99 5.43
CA ALA A 148 -16.65 -12.76 6.17
C ALA A 148 -16.61 -11.56 5.24
N TYR A 149 -17.03 -10.39 5.74
CA TYR A 149 -17.10 -9.14 5.00
C TYR A 149 -16.64 -7.96 5.86
N GLY A 150 -16.03 -6.96 5.23
CA GLY A 150 -15.88 -5.62 5.78
C GLY A 150 -16.93 -4.69 5.19
N TRP A 151 -17.62 -3.92 6.00
CA TRP A 151 -18.43 -2.79 5.57
C TRP A 151 -17.84 -1.49 6.13
N ALA A 152 -17.76 -0.44 5.34
CA ALA A 152 -17.26 0.85 5.78
C ALA A 152 -18.08 1.99 5.18
N SER A 153 -18.36 3.04 5.97
CA SER A 153 -19.21 4.16 5.56
C SER A 153 -18.69 4.98 4.36
N TRP A 154 -17.40 4.87 4.05
CA TRP A 154 -16.75 5.55 2.91
C TRP A 154 -16.65 4.68 1.65
N TYR A 155 -17.12 3.44 1.71
CA TYR A 155 -17.11 2.50 0.60
C TYR A 155 -18.56 2.13 0.21
N PRO A 156 -18.95 2.11 -1.06
CA PRO A 156 -20.30 1.75 -1.46
C PRO A 156 -20.56 0.25 -1.26
N GLY A 157 -21.49 -0.10 -0.38
CA GLY A 157 -21.91 -1.48 -0.12
C GLY A 157 -20.92 -2.27 0.76
N LEU A 158 -21.04 -3.60 0.69
CA LEU A 158 -20.09 -4.53 1.30
C LEU A 158 -18.78 -4.53 0.52
N GLY A 159 -17.68 -4.70 1.25
CA GLY A 159 -16.36 -4.94 0.67
C GLY A 159 -16.23 -6.35 0.05
N ASP A 160 -14.99 -6.76 -0.17
CA ASP A 160 -14.71 -8.08 -0.72
C ASP A 160 -15.26 -9.21 0.17
N ARG A 161 -15.71 -10.30 -0.46
CA ARG A 161 -16.07 -11.52 0.24
C ARG A 161 -14.82 -12.34 0.55
N TYR A 162 -14.68 -12.71 1.80
CA TYR A 162 -13.64 -13.63 2.29
C TYR A 162 -14.28 -14.98 2.66
N ASP A 163 -13.57 -16.08 2.41
CA ASP A 163 -14.11 -17.43 2.67
C ASP A 163 -14.24 -17.76 4.16
N SER A 164 -13.52 -17.03 5.04
CA SER A 164 -13.58 -17.19 6.50
C SER A 164 -13.17 -15.93 7.25
N PHE A 165 -13.42 -15.92 8.56
CA PHE A 165 -12.87 -14.91 9.46
C PHE A 165 -11.33 -14.83 9.42
N ALA A 166 -10.65 -15.96 9.30
CA ALA A 166 -9.19 -16.00 9.20
C ALA A 166 -8.67 -15.37 7.91
N ASP A 167 -9.40 -15.50 6.80
CA ASP A 167 -9.04 -14.87 5.52
C ASP A 167 -9.21 -13.34 5.59
N LEU A 168 -10.29 -12.85 6.22
CA LEU A 168 -10.50 -11.42 6.46
C LEU A 168 -9.35 -10.86 7.33
N VAL A 169 -9.01 -11.52 8.44
CA VAL A 169 -7.91 -11.07 9.33
C VAL A 169 -6.57 -11.07 8.59
N ALA A 170 -6.32 -12.04 7.71
CA ALA A 170 -5.09 -12.08 6.92
C ALA A 170 -5.02 -10.90 5.93
N ALA A 171 -6.11 -10.58 5.24
CA ALA A 171 -6.17 -9.43 4.33
C ALA A 171 -6.00 -8.09 5.07
N GLU A 172 -6.60 -7.95 6.23
CA GLU A 172 -6.44 -6.76 7.08
C GLU A 172 -5.01 -6.61 7.63
N ARG A 173 -4.35 -7.73 7.91
CA ARG A 173 -2.93 -7.71 8.24
C ARG A 173 -2.08 -7.21 7.07
N GLU A 174 -2.33 -7.68 5.86
CA GLU A 174 -1.64 -7.18 4.66
C GLU A 174 -1.85 -5.66 4.50
N SER A 175 -3.08 -5.19 4.68
CA SER A 175 -3.42 -3.76 4.64
C SER A 175 -2.66 -2.96 5.72
N PHE A 176 -2.58 -3.49 6.94
CA PHE A 176 -1.79 -2.89 8.03
C PHE A 176 -0.30 -2.81 7.67
N GLU A 177 0.28 -3.88 7.13
CA GLU A 177 1.68 -3.93 6.72
C GLU A 177 1.97 -2.94 5.59
N GLU A 178 1.10 -2.86 4.59
CA GLU A 178 1.24 -1.92 3.46
C GLU A 178 1.15 -0.46 3.89
N LEU A 179 0.18 -0.11 4.73
CA LEU A 179 0.00 1.26 5.21
C LEU A 179 1.21 1.72 6.03
N ASN A 180 1.71 0.88 6.95
CA ASN A 180 2.90 1.21 7.71
C ASN A 180 4.15 1.28 6.84
N ALA A 181 4.28 0.39 5.85
CA ALA A 181 5.41 0.42 4.91
C ALA A 181 5.42 1.71 4.07
N ARG A 182 4.25 2.19 3.61
CA ARG A 182 4.13 3.47 2.89
C ARG A 182 4.62 4.67 3.71
N GLU A 183 4.56 4.57 5.03
CA GLU A 183 5.07 5.58 5.96
C GLU A 183 6.51 5.30 6.44
N GLY A 184 7.18 4.31 5.84
CA GLY A 184 8.56 3.93 6.17
C GLY A 184 8.70 3.05 7.41
N ARG A 185 7.59 2.57 7.99
CA ARG A 185 7.54 1.69 9.17
C ARG A 185 7.25 0.23 8.75
N ALA A 186 8.10 -0.34 7.93
CA ALA A 186 7.89 -1.70 7.42
C ALA A 186 8.02 -2.77 8.50
N VAL A 187 7.12 -3.76 8.45
CA VAL A 187 7.17 -4.96 9.29
C VAL A 187 8.39 -5.80 8.94
N GLU A 188 8.67 -5.99 7.65
CA GLU A 188 9.81 -6.76 7.13
C GLU A 188 10.66 -5.95 6.17
N PRO A 189 11.58 -5.07 6.64
CA PRO A 189 12.41 -4.25 5.76
C PRO A 189 13.50 -5.05 5.03
N ASP A 190 13.82 -6.27 5.49
CA ASP A 190 14.87 -7.10 4.92
C ASP A 190 14.57 -7.48 3.46
N GLY A 191 15.61 -7.34 2.62
CA GLY A 191 15.50 -7.63 1.20
C GLY A 191 15.04 -6.46 0.31
N ALA A 192 14.56 -5.34 0.84
CA ALA A 192 14.14 -4.18 0.05
C ALA A 192 15.28 -3.64 -0.84
N ALA A 193 16.50 -3.54 -0.31
CA ALA A 193 17.67 -3.09 -1.07
C ALA A 193 18.02 -4.03 -2.24
N ALA A 194 17.87 -5.35 -2.05
CA ALA A 194 18.08 -6.33 -3.12
C ALA A 194 17.04 -6.18 -4.23
N LEU A 195 15.77 -5.95 -3.89
CA LEU A 195 14.70 -5.69 -4.85
C LEU A 195 14.94 -4.40 -5.64
N VAL A 196 15.39 -3.32 -4.99
CA VAL A 196 15.76 -2.07 -5.67
C VAL A 196 16.92 -2.30 -6.65
N THR A 197 17.94 -3.05 -6.24
CA THR A 197 19.10 -3.37 -7.08
C THR A 197 18.69 -4.18 -8.30
N GLU A 198 17.87 -5.21 -8.12
CA GLU A 198 17.39 -6.05 -9.22
C GLU A 198 16.43 -5.29 -10.13
N GLY A 199 15.49 -4.51 -9.56
CA GLY A 199 14.58 -3.65 -10.34
C GLY A 199 15.36 -2.66 -11.21
N ARG A 200 16.43 -2.06 -10.67
CA ARG A 200 17.32 -1.19 -11.47
C ARG A 200 17.96 -1.96 -12.63
N ARG A 201 18.46 -3.17 -12.38
CA ARG A 201 19.04 -4.01 -13.43
C ARG A 201 18.02 -4.30 -14.53
N MET A 202 16.78 -4.66 -14.17
CA MET A 202 15.68 -4.92 -15.12
C MET A 202 15.32 -3.67 -15.94
N ALA A 203 15.19 -2.50 -15.28
CA ALA A 203 14.92 -1.23 -15.98
C ALA A 203 15.99 -0.87 -17.01
N LEU A 204 17.26 -1.11 -16.68
CA LEU A 204 18.38 -0.85 -17.60
C LEU A 204 18.46 -1.86 -18.76
N LEU A 205 17.92 -3.06 -18.58
CA LEU A 205 17.73 -4.06 -19.63
C LEU A 205 16.50 -3.79 -20.51
N GLY A 206 15.67 -2.78 -20.17
CA GLY A 206 14.46 -2.46 -20.89
C GLY A 206 13.21 -3.24 -20.43
N GLU A 207 13.34 -4.03 -19.37
CA GLU A 207 12.24 -4.79 -18.76
C GLU A 207 11.47 -3.89 -17.77
N ALA A 208 10.87 -2.82 -18.28
CA ALA A 208 10.34 -1.73 -17.44
C ALA A 208 9.16 -2.17 -16.54
N GLU A 209 8.28 -3.07 -17.01
CA GLU A 209 7.15 -3.57 -16.23
C GLU A 209 7.64 -4.44 -15.07
N ALA A 210 8.54 -5.40 -15.33
CA ALA A 210 9.14 -6.23 -14.28
C ALA A 210 9.94 -5.40 -13.27
N ALA A 211 10.63 -4.35 -13.73
CA ALA A 211 11.29 -3.39 -12.84
C ALA A 211 10.30 -2.68 -11.92
N GLY A 212 9.15 -2.25 -12.47
CA GLY A 212 8.07 -1.63 -11.71
C GLY A 212 7.56 -2.54 -10.59
N GLU A 213 7.28 -3.82 -10.89
CA GLU A 213 6.84 -4.81 -9.89
C GLU A 213 7.86 -4.99 -8.76
N LEU A 214 9.16 -5.04 -9.08
CA LEU A 214 10.22 -5.15 -8.08
C LEU A 214 10.33 -3.89 -7.21
N PHE A 215 10.17 -2.70 -7.78
CA PHE A 215 10.14 -1.45 -7.02
C PHE A 215 8.91 -1.33 -6.13
N GLU A 216 7.74 -1.76 -6.59
CA GLU A 216 6.54 -1.86 -5.76
C GLU A 216 6.73 -2.86 -4.60
N ALA A 217 7.36 -4.02 -4.87
CA ALA A 217 7.69 -4.98 -3.82
C ALA A 217 8.68 -4.40 -2.79
N ALA A 218 9.65 -3.59 -3.24
CA ALA A 218 10.56 -2.88 -2.33
C ALA A 218 9.83 -1.80 -1.52
N ALA A 219 8.87 -1.08 -2.13
CA ALA A 219 8.04 -0.09 -1.45
C ALA A 219 7.19 -0.73 -0.33
N ARG A 220 6.55 -1.88 -0.60
CA ARG A 220 5.84 -2.66 0.44
C ARG A 220 6.73 -3.11 1.60
N LYS A 221 8.05 -3.12 1.41
CA LYS A 221 9.05 -3.34 2.47
C LYS A 221 9.59 -2.04 3.07
N GLY A 222 8.93 -0.90 2.85
CA GLY A 222 9.29 0.41 3.39
C GLY A 222 10.45 1.11 2.69
N SER A 223 10.83 0.69 1.47
CA SER A 223 11.89 1.35 0.73
C SER A 223 11.39 2.64 0.07
N GLY A 224 11.75 3.79 0.62
CA GLY A 224 11.48 5.09 -0.01
C GLY A 224 12.12 5.21 -1.40
N ALA A 225 13.31 4.64 -1.59
CA ALA A 225 13.95 4.56 -2.91
C ALA A 225 13.15 3.69 -3.89
N GLY A 226 12.62 2.53 -3.43
CA GLY A 226 11.76 1.67 -4.24
C GLY A 226 10.47 2.39 -4.64
N GLN A 227 9.82 3.06 -3.70
CA GLN A 227 8.59 3.81 -3.94
C GLN A 227 8.80 4.95 -4.96
N TYR A 228 9.89 5.69 -4.85
CA TYR A 228 10.28 6.70 -5.82
C TYR A 228 10.52 6.11 -7.22
N LEU A 229 11.28 5.02 -7.31
CA LEU A 229 11.63 4.38 -8.59
C LEU A 229 10.40 3.77 -9.28
N ALA A 230 9.43 3.23 -8.53
CA ALA A 230 8.14 2.80 -9.07
C ALA A 230 7.39 3.96 -9.76
N VAL A 231 7.40 5.16 -9.15
CA VAL A 231 6.82 6.36 -9.74
C VAL A 231 7.61 6.83 -10.98
N VAL A 232 8.94 6.69 -10.97
CA VAL A 232 9.76 6.99 -12.16
C VAL A 232 9.42 6.07 -13.33
N VAL A 233 9.26 4.75 -13.10
CA VAL A 233 8.79 3.81 -14.15
C VAL A 233 7.40 4.22 -14.64
N ALA A 234 6.49 4.51 -13.73
CA ALA A 234 5.12 4.94 -14.05
C ALA A 234 5.11 6.21 -14.92
N ALA A 235 6.05 7.13 -14.73
CA ALA A 235 6.13 8.36 -15.52
C ALA A 235 6.35 8.10 -17.02
N PHE A 236 6.96 6.99 -17.39
CA PHE A 236 7.14 6.57 -18.78
C PHE A 236 6.00 5.70 -19.32
N LEU A 237 5.32 4.94 -18.46
CA LEU A 237 4.35 3.92 -18.89
C LEU A 237 2.89 4.35 -18.69
N GLN A 238 2.61 5.31 -17.82
CA GLN A 238 1.24 5.68 -17.43
C GLN A 238 0.96 7.16 -17.75
N PRO A 239 -0.22 7.47 -18.31
CA PRO A 239 -0.56 8.86 -18.67
C PRO A 239 -0.86 9.76 -17.45
N ASP A 240 -1.29 9.17 -16.33
CA ASP A 240 -1.82 9.88 -15.15
C ASP A 240 -0.90 9.77 -13.92
N VAL A 241 0.42 9.84 -14.17
CA VAL A 241 1.45 9.71 -13.11
C VAL A 241 1.35 10.79 -12.01
N GLN A 242 0.67 11.93 -12.25
CA GLN A 242 0.53 13.00 -11.26
C GLN A 242 -0.14 12.53 -9.96
N HIS A 243 -1.08 11.57 -10.02
CA HIS A 243 -1.70 10.99 -8.83
C HIS A 243 -0.68 10.21 -7.99
N ARG A 244 0.18 9.45 -8.65
CA ARG A 244 1.25 8.72 -7.98
C ARG A 244 2.31 9.65 -7.40
N ILE A 245 2.73 10.70 -8.13
CA ILE A 245 3.66 11.69 -7.60
C ILE A 245 3.12 12.30 -6.31
N ARG A 246 1.83 12.67 -6.29
CA ARG A 246 1.20 13.24 -5.11
C ARG A 246 1.11 12.24 -3.97
N ASN A 247 0.52 11.07 -4.23
CA ASN A 247 0.15 10.13 -3.18
C ASN A 247 1.31 9.25 -2.72
N ASP A 248 2.26 8.91 -3.62
CA ASP A 248 3.32 7.96 -3.32
C ASP A 248 4.68 8.66 -3.04
N VAL A 249 4.81 9.97 -3.36
CA VAL A 249 6.07 10.70 -3.12
C VAL A 249 5.87 11.93 -2.24
N LEU A 250 5.03 12.89 -2.67
CA LEU A 250 4.89 14.16 -1.94
C LEU A 250 4.20 14.01 -0.57
N ALA A 251 3.33 13.01 -0.42
CA ALA A 251 2.66 12.70 0.84
C ALA A 251 3.54 11.90 1.82
N HIS A 252 4.72 11.42 1.40
CA HIS A 252 5.55 10.50 2.19
C HIS A 252 6.94 11.07 2.51
N PRO A 253 7.15 11.65 3.70
CA PRO A 253 8.44 12.25 4.10
C PRO A 253 9.63 11.29 3.99
N HIS A 254 9.45 9.98 4.30
CA HIS A 254 10.51 8.99 4.20
C HIS A 254 11.01 8.76 2.77
N VAL A 255 10.14 8.94 1.76
CA VAL A 255 10.54 8.88 0.34
C VAL A 255 11.42 10.07 0.02
N ILE A 256 10.99 11.28 0.43
CA ILE A 256 11.75 12.52 0.21
C ILE A 256 13.10 12.46 0.92
N GLU A 257 13.15 11.90 2.13
CA GLU A 257 14.41 11.69 2.87
C GLU A 257 15.34 10.71 2.14
N ALA A 258 14.80 9.59 1.65
CA ALA A 258 15.58 8.56 0.97
C ALA A 258 16.20 9.03 -0.36
N VAL A 259 15.53 9.92 -1.09
CA VAL A 259 16.00 10.33 -2.44
C VAL A 259 16.48 11.77 -2.53
N GLY A 260 16.14 12.58 -1.52
CA GLY A 260 16.48 14.01 -1.44
C GLY A 260 15.42 14.91 -2.08
N ALA A 261 14.99 15.95 -1.34
CA ALA A 261 13.98 16.91 -1.77
C ALA A 261 14.34 17.63 -3.09
N GLY A 262 15.64 17.94 -3.28
CA GLY A 262 16.13 18.56 -4.52
C GLY A 262 15.92 17.69 -5.74
N ARG A 263 16.09 16.36 -5.64
CA ARG A 263 15.81 15.41 -6.70
C ARG A 263 14.33 15.37 -7.03
N VAL A 264 13.47 15.21 -6.04
CA VAL A 264 12.01 15.19 -6.24
C VAL A 264 11.56 16.47 -6.94
N ARG A 265 12.10 17.64 -6.51
CA ARG A 265 11.80 18.93 -7.10
C ARG A 265 12.24 19.03 -8.59
N ALA A 266 13.42 18.53 -8.91
CA ALA A 266 13.97 18.58 -10.27
C ALA A 266 13.30 17.57 -11.22
N GLU A 267 13.04 16.36 -10.74
CA GLU A 267 12.68 15.22 -11.59
C GLU A 267 11.16 14.96 -11.66
N LEU A 268 10.39 15.11 -10.56
CA LEU A 268 8.97 14.77 -10.52
C LEU A 268 8.03 15.98 -10.48
N VAL A 269 8.42 17.07 -9.80
CA VAL A 269 7.56 18.26 -9.68
C VAL A 269 7.17 18.86 -11.03
N PRO A 270 8.05 18.95 -12.06
CA PRO A 270 7.65 19.45 -13.38
C PRO A 270 6.54 18.61 -14.03
N LEU A 271 6.55 17.29 -13.83
CA LEU A 271 5.51 16.38 -14.34
C LEU A 271 4.20 16.60 -13.60
N PHE A 272 4.24 16.73 -12.28
CA PHE A 272 3.10 17.00 -11.44
C PHE A 272 2.43 18.33 -11.80
N LEU A 273 3.19 19.44 -11.82
CA LEU A 273 2.66 20.78 -12.06
C LEU A 273 2.18 20.99 -13.52
N ARG A 274 2.67 20.20 -14.46
CA ARG A 274 2.16 20.25 -15.86
C ARG A 274 0.69 19.81 -15.93
N ARG A 275 0.27 18.87 -15.10
CA ARG A 275 -1.10 18.35 -15.04
C ARG A 275 -1.95 19.09 -13.98
N GLU A 276 -1.31 19.58 -12.94
CA GLU A 276 -1.92 20.25 -11.79
C GLU A 276 -1.32 21.67 -11.62
N PRO A 277 -1.59 22.63 -12.51
CA PRO A 277 -0.89 23.93 -12.54
C PRO A 277 -1.37 24.90 -11.44
N GLY A 278 -2.33 24.53 -10.60
CA GLY A 278 -3.00 25.40 -9.63
C GLY A 278 -2.12 25.83 -8.45
N ALA A 279 -2.54 26.91 -7.75
CA ALA A 279 -1.86 27.41 -6.56
C ALA A 279 -1.84 26.39 -5.41
N TRP A 280 -2.86 25.54 -5.33
CA TRP A 280 -2.93 24.43 -4.38
C TRP A 280 -1.77 23.45 -4.57
N ALA A 281 -1.53 23.00 -5.81
CA ALA A 281 -0.45 22.04 -6.10
C ALA A 281 0.94 22.61 -5.77
N ARG A 282 1.15 23.91 -6.02
CA ARG A 282 2.41 24.59 -5.66
C ARG A 282 2.60 24.65 -4.15
N ARG A 283 1.53 24.98 -3.38
CA ARG A 283 1.61 24.96 -1.91
C ARG A 283 1.95 23.58 -1.38
N MET A 284 1.29 22.53 -1.89
CA MET A 284 1.59 21.14 -1.51
C MET A 284 3.07 20.80 -1.75
N VAL A 285 3.63 21.17 -2.90
CA VAL A 285 5.06 20.95 -3.21
C VAL A 285 5.95 21.72 -2.23
N ASP A 286 5.60 22.95 -1.90
CA ASP A 286 6.39 23.78 -0.98
C ASP A 286 6.29 23.27 0.47
N GLU A 287 5.13 22.76 0.89
CA GLU A 287 4.92 22.11 2.18
C GLU A 287 5.72 20.79 2.29
N ALA A 288 5.67 19.96 1.24
CA ALA A 288 6.37 18.67 1.23
C ALA A 288 7.90 18.79 1.12
N LEU A 289 8.39 19.71 0.30
CA LEU A 289 9.83 19.80 -0.04
C LEU A 289 10.57 20.96 0.65
N GLY A 290 9.84 21.88 1.28
CA GLY A 290 10.44 23.08 1.90
C GLY A 290 11.23 23.94 0.92
N ALA A 291 12.19 24.71 1.45
CA ALA A 291 13.15 25.49 0.65
C ALA A 291 14.32 24.60 0.19
N ALA A 292 14.01 23.52 -0.56
CA ALA A 292 15.04 22.62 -1.06
C ALA A 292 15.96 23.34 -2.05
N VAL A 293 17.26 23.23 -1.85
CA VAL A 293 18.28 23.65 -2.82
C VAL A 293 18.19 22.70 -4.02
N ASP A 294 18.24 23.24 -5.23
CA ASP A 294 18.24 22.45 -6.44
C ASP A 294 19.35 21.38 -6.38
N ALA A 295 18.98 20.13 -6.67
CA ALA A 295 19.97 19.08 -6.82
C ALA A 295 20.90 19.43 -7.98
N ALA A 296 22.19 19.14 -7.86
CA ALA A 296 23.11 19.27 -8.98
C ALA A 296 22.59 18.42 -10.15
N VAL A 297 22.25 19.05 -11.25
CA VAL A 297 21.82 18.35 -12.47
C VAL A 297 23.03 17.61 -13.01
N PRO A 298 22.97 16.28 -13.14
CA PRO A 298 24.06 15.52 -13.73
C PRO A 298 24.29 15.97 -15.20
N PRO A 299 25.51 15.84 -15.72
CA PRO A 299 25.79 16.20 -17.11
C PRO A 299 24.91 15.34 -18.05
N GLU A 300 24.21 16.02 -18.96
CA GLU A 300 23.39 15.38 -19.97
C GLU A 300 24.25 14.96 -21.18
N PRO A 301 23.81 13.95 -21.94
CA PRO A 301 24.44 13.63 -23.21
C PRO A 301 24.38 14.85 -24.17
N PRO A 302 25.48 15.15 -24.91
CA PRO A 302 25.51 16.28 -25.84
C PRO A 302 24.47 16.17 -26.96
N GLU A 303 23.98 14.97 -27.22
CA GLU A 303 22.88 14.72 -28.15
C GLU A 303 21.59 15.39 -27.74
N PHE A 304 21.35 15.59 -26.44
CA PHE A 304 20.14 16.28 -25.95
C PHE A 304 20.17 17.78 -26.34
N ASP A 305 21.31 18.44 -26.23
CA ASP A 305 21.47 19.80 -26.69
C ASP A 305 21.25 19.93 -28.22
N ARG A 306 21.80 18.98 -28.97
CA ARG A 306 21.58 18.93 -30.42
C ARG A 306 20.10 18.73 -30.78
N ALA A 307 19.40 17.88 -30.05
CA ALA A 307 17.97 17.69 -30.24
C ALA A 307 17.17 18.94 -29.90
N ARG A 308 17.50 19.66 -28.79
CA ARG A 308 16.88 20.97 -28.48
C ARG A 308 17.05 21.99 -29.60
N ASP A 309 18.23 22.05 -30.20
CA ASP A 309 18.49 22.96 -31.32
C ASP A 309 17.69 22.61 -32.58
N LEU A 310 17.48 21.32 -32.86
CA LEU A 310 16.63 20.87 -33.96
C LEU A 310 15.16 21.23 -33.70
N VAL A 311 14.66 21.04 -32.47
CA VAL A 311 13.29 21.47 -32.12
C VAL A 311 13.11 22.98 -32.32
N ARG A 312 14.07 23.80 -31.86
CA ARG A 312 14.00 25.27 -32.01
C ARG A 312 13.99 25.71 -33.47
N ARG A 313 14.53 24.89 -34.37
CA ARG A 313 14.48 25.09 -35.83
C ARG A 313 13.23 24.55 -36.50
N GLY A 314 12.33 23.90 -35.73
CA GLY A 314 11.09 23.33 -36.23
C GLY A 314 11.22 21.89 -36.77
N ASP A 315 12.37 21.24 -36.61
CA ASP A 315 12.61 19.88 -37.09
C ASP A 315 12.46 18.83 -35.95
N ALA A 316 11.22 18.56 -35.59
CA ALA A 316 10.87 17.64 -34.49
C ALA A 316 11.25 16.18 -34.80
N GLU A 317 11.14 15.74 -36.06
CA GLU A 317 11.46 14.36 -36.43
C GLU A 317 12.98 14.12 -36.44
N ALA A 318 13.77 15.07 -36.94
CA ALA A 318 15.22 14.97 -36.82
C ALA A 318 15.69 15.03 -35.38
N ALA A 319 15.05 15.84 -34.53
CA ALA A 319 15.33 15.86 -33.09
C ALA A 319 15.04 14.49 -32.42
N TRP A 320 13.91 13.89 -32.75
CA TRP A 320 13.58 12.55 -32.25
C TRP A 320 14.58 11.51 -32.75
N ALA A 321 15.00 11.53 -33.97
CA ALA A 321 16.01 10.61 -34.51
C ALA A 321 17.32 10.67 -33.70
N VAL A 322 17.78 11.88 -33.35
CA VAL A 322 18.97 12.07 -32.47
C VAL A 322 18.75 11.48 -31.08
N LEU A 323 17.57 11.69 -30.48
CA LEU A 323 17.26 11.13 -29.19
C LEU A 323 17.17 9.59 -29.23
N ALA A 324 16.57 9.05 -30.29
CA ALA A 324 16.43 7.59 -30.46
C ALA A 324 17.80 6.89 -30.59
N GLU A 325 18.82 7.56 -31.16
CA GLU A 325 20.19 7.05 -31.16
C GLU A 325 20.90 7.20 -29.81
N ALA A 326 20.54 8.22 -29.02
CA ALA A 326 21.20 8.50 -27.74
C ALA A 326 20.68 7.60 -26.60
N VAL A 327 19.37 7.31 -26.56
CA VAL A 327 18.73 6.55 -25.46
C VAL A 327 19.38 5.18 -25.23
N PRO A 328 19.69 4.34 -26.22
CA PRO A 328 20.38 3.07 -25.97
C PRO A 328 21.77 3.23 -25.34
N ARG A 329 22.44 4.36 -25.56
CA ARG A 329 23.77 4.67 -25.04
C ARG A 329 23.76 5.42 -23.72
N TRP A 330 22.56 5.82 -23.27
CA TRP A 330 22.40 6.53 -22.01
C TRP A 330 22.82 5.66 -20.81
N HIS A 331 23.52 6.24 -19.88
CA HIS A 331 23.95 5.59 -18.65
C HIS A 331 24.01 6.59 -17.51
N SER A 332 23.87 6.09 -16.29
CA SER A 332 24.05 6.87 -15.08
C SER A 332 24.75 6.06 -13.99
N ALA A 333 25.71 6.66 -13.31
CA ALA A 333 26.32 6.11 -12.11
C ALA A 333 25.42 6.22 -10.89
N ASP A 334 24.43 7.08 -10.94
CA ASP A 334 23.45 7.28 -9.87
C ASP A 334 22.46 6.11 -9.81
N PRO A 335 22.36 5.39 -8.68
CA PRO A 335 21.49 4.22 -8.55
C PRO A 335 20.00 4.55 -8.67
N LEU A 336 19.60 5.81 -8.43
CA LEU A 336 18.22 6.27 -8.53
C LEU A 336 17.84 6.77 -9.94
N ARG A 337 18.74 6.68 -10.91
CA ARG A 337 18.47 7.02 -12.31
C ARG A 337 18.46 5.78 -13.18
N ILE A 338 17.26 5.37 -13.60
CA ILE A 338 17.00 4.15 -14.38
C ILE A 338 16.65 4.44 -15.85
N ALA A 339 16.31 5.68 -16.15
CA ALA A 339 15.99 6.19 -17.49
C ALA A 339 16.25 7.71 -17.53
N PRO A 340 16.39 8.31 -18.72
CA PRO A 340 16.58 9.75 -18.91
C PRO A 340 15.27 10.53 -18.66
N LEU A 341 14.88 10.70 -17.38
CA LEU A 341 13.65 11.36 -16.98
C LEU A 341 13.60 12.84 -17.43
N GLU A 342 14.76 13.45 -17.61
CA GLU A 342 14.92 14.79 -18.20
C GLU A 342 14.23 14.94 -19.55
N LEU A 343 14.12 13.88 -20.36
CA LEU A 343 13.37 13.92 -21.63
C LEU A 343 11.88 14.18 -21.42
N LEU A 344 11.31 13.80 -20.29
CA LEU A 344 9.92 14.07 -19.94
C LEU A 344 9.74 15.46 -19.32
N THR A 345 10.73 15.94 -18.58
CA THR A 345 10.64 17.20 -17.81
C THR A 345 11.12 18.43 -18.56
N ASP A 346 11.99 18.25 -19.55
CA ASP A 346 12.53 19.34 -20.35
C ASP A 346 11.41 20.10 -21.11
N PRO A 347 11.36 21.44 -21.03
CA PRO A 347 10.30 22.22 -21.68
C PRO A 347 10.37 22.19 -23.21
N VAL A 348 11.53 21.90 -23.83
CA VAL A 348 11.73 21.84 -25.26
C VAL A 348 11.57 20.42 -25.80
N LEU A 349 12.15 19.42 -25.11
CA LEU A 349 12.13 18.02 -25.55
C LEU A 349 10.85 17.27 -25.11
N GLY A 350 10.29 17.60 -23.94
CA GLY A 350 9.11 16.94 -23.39
C GLY A 350 7.92 16.88 -24.35
N PRO A 351 7.60 17.93 -25.13
CA PRO A 351 6.53 17.87 -26.12
C PRO A 351 6.76 16.86 -27.27
N LEU A 352 8.02 16.43 -27.51
CA LEU A 352 8.33 15.39 -28.49
C LEU A 352 8.03 13.97 -27.96
N VAL A 353 8.00 13.80 -26.63
CA VAL A 353 7.87 12.49 -26.00
C VAL A 353 6.38 12.15 -25.87
N THR A 354 5.82 11.58 -26.92
CA THR A 354 4.47 10.99 -26.88
C THR A 354 4.42 9.79 -25.93
N PRO A 355 3.24 9.31 -25.49
CA PRO A 355 3.13 8.11 -24.66
C PRO A 355 3.85 6.88 -25.27
N GLN A 356 3.77 6.69 -26.58
CA GLN A 356 4.46 5.61 -27.28
C GLN A 356 5.99 5.78 -27.24
N ARG A 357 6.47 7.01 -27.40
CA ARG A 357 7.91 7.32 -27.29
C ARG A 357 8.41 7.19 -25.86
N ALA A 358 7.60 7.57 -24.87
CA ALA A 358 7.92 7.36 -23.45
C ALA A 358 8.05 5.87 -23.12
N ALA A 359 7.08 5.05 -23.50
CA ALA A 359 7.15 3.61 -23.32
C ALA A 359 8.36 3.00 -24.04
N TRP A 360 8.65 3.46 -25.26
CA TRP A 360 9.84 3.03 -26.00
C TRP A 360 11.14 3.40 -25.26
N ILE A 361 11.25 4.59 -24.67
CA ILE A 361 12.42 4.99 -23.86
C ILE A 361 12.59 4.03 -22.67
N ALA A 362 11.51 3.71 -21.96
CA ALA A 362 11.55 2.82 -20.80
C ALA A 362 11.96 1.39 -21.19
N THR A 363 11.43 0.87 -22.29
CA THR A 363 11.65 -0.51 -22.75
C THR A 363 12.87 -0.69 -23.63
N THR A 364 13.60 0.37 -23.94
CA THR A 364 14.86 0.28 -24.69
C THR A 364 16.01 -0.09 -23.78
N PRO A 365 16.74 -1.21 -24.03
CA PRO A 365 17.94 -1.57 -23.29
C PRO A 365 19.02 -0.50 -23.37
N LYS A 366 19.67 -0.21 -22.23
CA LYS A 366 20.78 0.76 -22.14
C LYS A 366 22.11 -0.01 -22.21
N ASN A 367 22.87 0.19 -23.29
CA ASN A 367 24.01 -0.64 -23.70
C ASN A 367 25.20 -0.75 -22.72
N GLY A 368 25.20 0.00 -21.61
CA GLY A 368 26.21 -0.15 -20.54
C GLY A 368 26.00 -1.36 -19.64
N HIS A 369 24.89 -2.10 -19.80
CA HIS A 369 24.48 -3.19 -18.90
C HIS A 369 24.15 -4.50 -19.62
N GLN A 370 24.54 -4.65 -20.89
CA GLN A 370 24.48 -5.92 -21.59
C GLN A 370 25.56 -6.86 -21.05
N ARG A 371 25.15 -7.77 -20.15
CA ARG A 371 25.73 -8.96 -19.51
C ARG A 371 26.25 -8.81 -18.11
#